data_bed6c5036d16da2b2dc51ef7393d1c92
#
_entry.id   bed6c5036d16da2b2dc51ef7393d1c92
#
_cell.length_a   1.000
_cell.length_b   1.000
_cell.length_c   1.000
_cell.angle_alpha   90.00
_cell.angle_beta   90.00
_cell.angle_gamma   90.00
#
_symmetry.space_group_name_H-M   'P 1'
#
loop_
_entity.id
_entity.type
_entity.pdbx_description
1 polymer ?
#
loop_
_entity_poly.entity_id
_entity_poly.type
_entity_poly.pdbx_seq_one_letter_code
_entity_poly.pdbx_strand_id
1 'polypeptide(L)'
;MKLLQNNIFSPISLATHQSLQIIDVFDVPWTKTIELESHSSLTYLVVGSDADIHIELFTKWSHCSCTIFWLFISDAKHPVTGSLKVSLKHSQTSANIELISFLHDWAKLGIDGSIYIDPYLDQVHGRLLEQNIVLGKNISLRTLPKLTVSSHNVTAAHGANIDTLDQQKLFYMMSRGLTKQQSQTLLVTWYIDYVLGHFTDISDVNKTQIHTILAP
;
A
#
# COMPACT_ATOMS: atom_id res chain seq x y z
N MET A 1 7.86 17.30 -3.18
CA MET A 1 7.71 16.05 -2.41
C MET A 1 7.83 16.39 -0.94
N LYS A 2 6.89 16.00 -0.12
CA LYS A 2 6.92 16.20 1.32
C LYS A 2 7.09 14.84 1.96
N LEU A 3 8.30 14.51 2.42
CA LEU A 3 8.49 13.43 3.37
C LEU A 3 8.01 13.92 4.72
N LEU A 4 6.99 13.29 5.23
CA LEU A 4 6.49 13.52 6.57
C LEU A 4 6.94 12.37 7.45
N GLN A 5 8.11 12.56 8.08
CA GLN A 5 8.44 11.80 9.27
C GLN A 5 7.54 12.26 10.41
N ASN A 6 6.78 11.31 10.97
CA ASN A 6 6.15 11.37 12.30
C ASN A 6 5.53 12.71 12.71
N ASN A 7 4.22 12.83 12.61
CA ASN A 7 3.32 13.80 13.25
C ASN A 7 2.47 14.66 12.31
N ILE A 8 1.65 14.04 11.47
CA ILE A 8 0.50 14.80 10.99
C ILE A 8 -0.76 14.01 11.33
N PHE A 9 -1.26 14.23 12.54
CA PHE A 9 -2.63 13.87 12.97
C PHE A 9 -3.71 14.72 12.30
N SER A 10 -3.35 15.55 11.34
CA SER A 10 -4.28 16.43 10.64
C SER A 10 -4.79 15.76 9.38
N PRO A 11 -6.07 15.92 9.03
CA PRO A 11 -6.58 15.52 7.74
C PRO A 11 -5.75 16.18 6.62
N ILE A 12 -5.43 15.42 5.58
CA ILE A 12 -4.82 15.97 4.37
C ILE A 12 -5.95 16.33 3.42
N SER A 13 -5.99 17.60 3.02
CA SER A 13 -6.86 18.05 1.93
C SER A 13 -5.98 18.51 0.78
N LEU A 14 -6.13 17.87 -0.38
CA LEU A 14 -5.48 18.32 -1.61
C LEU A 14 -6.36 19.34 -2.30
N ALA A 15 -5.81 20.52 -2.53
CA ALA A 15 -6.49 21.59 -3.23
C ALA A 15 -6.72 21.24 -4.73
N THR A 16 -7.63 21.94 -5.37
CA THR A 16 -7.91 21.82 -6.81
C THR A 16 -6.63 21.97 -7.65
N HIS A 17 -6.44 21.09 -8.63
CA HIS A 17 -5.26 20.99 -9.48
C HIS A 17 -3.93 20.70 -8.76
N GLN A 18 -3.98 20.23 -7.53
CA GLN A 18 -2.78 19.85 -6.79
C GLN A 18 -2.38 18.40 -7.07
N SER A 19 -1.11 18.18 -7.37
CA SER A 19 -0.49 16.86 -7.39
C SER A 19 0.46 16.73 -6.20
N LEU A 20 0.32 15.66 -5.43
CA LEU A 20 1.10 15.46 -4.22
C LEU A 20 1.62 14.02 -4.15
N GLN A 21 2.88 13.87 -3.76
CA GLN A 21 3.49 12.59 -3.42
C GLN A 21 3.86 12.60 -1.94
N ILE A 22 3.41 11.59 -1.20
CA ILE A 22 3.64 11.48 0.25
C ILE A 22 4.21 10.10 0.55
N ILE A 23 5.18 10.08 1.45
CA ILE A 23 5.70 8.85 2.04
C ILE A 23 5.63 9.01 3.55
N ASP A 24 4.85 8.15 4.20
CA ASP A 24 4.75 8.09 5.64
C ASP A 24 5.32 6.77 6.16
N VAL A 25 6.11 6.87 7.21
CA VAL A 25 6.70 5.73 7.89
C VAL A 25 6.16 5.66 9.31
N PHE A 26 5.64 4.50 9.71
CA PHE A 26 4.97 4.31 11.00
C PHE A 26 5.56 3.18 11.81
N ASP A 27 5.63 3.43 13.10
CA ASP A 27 5.99 2.51 14.17
C ASP A 27 5.02 2.59 15.37
N VAL A 28 3.91 3.32 15.20
CA VAL A 28 2.88 3.54 16.24
C VAL A 28 1.46 3.49 15.64
N PRO A 29 0.43 3.19 16.44
CA PRO A 29 -0.97 3.23 15.99
C PRO A 29 -1.37 4.60 15.44
N TRP A 30 -2.18 4.59 14.36
CA TRP A 30 -2.44 5.83 13.66
C TRP A 30 -3.71 5.83 12.80
N THR A 31 -4.37 6.99 12.70
CA THR A 31 -5.56 7.20 11.87
C THR A 31 -5.40 8.45 11.02
N LYS A 32 -5.78 8.38 9.75
CA LYS A 32 -5.70 9.50 8.81
C LYS A 32 -6.93 9.60 7.92
N THR A 33 -7.37 10.83 7.72
CA THR A 33 -8.38 11.17 6.73
C THR A 33 -7.74 11.98 5.60
N ILE A 34 -8.05 11.61 4.35
CA ILE A 34 -7.54 12.26 3.15
C ILE A 34 -8.72 12.67 2.27
N GLU A 35 -8.72 13.92 1.86
CA GLU A 35 -9.74 14.50 1.00
C GLU A 35 -9.13 14.97 -0.32
N LEU A 36 -9.74 14.60 -1.43
CA LEU A 36 -9.28 14.98 -2.76
C LEU A 36 -10.26 15.97 -3.39
N GLU A 37 -9.78 17.20 -3.58
CA GLU A 37 -10.51 18.24 -4.32
C GLU A 37 -10.40 18.04 -5.85
N SER A 38 -11.15 18.81 -6.62
CA SER A 38 -11.24 18.64 -8.08
C SER A 38 -9.88 18.67 -8.79
N HIS A 39 -9.68 17.79 -9.76
CA HIS A 39 -8.45 17.67 -10.56
C HIS A 39 -7.18 17.46 -9.70
N SER A 40 -7.33 16.90 -8.51
CA SER A 40 -6.17 16.58 -7.67
C SER A 40 -5.68 15.16 -7.90
N SER A 41 -4.39 14.95 -7.69
CA SER A 41 -3.80 13.63 -7.75
C SER A 41 -2.89 13.35 -6.55
N LEU A 42 -3.02 12.15 -5.98
CA LEU A 42 -2.23 11.71 -4.84
C LEU A 42 -1.49 10.42 -5.18
N THR A 43 -0.17 10.39 -4.94
CA THR A 43 0.59 9.15 -4.83
C THR A 43 1.05 9.02 -3.38
N TYR A 44 0.65 7.95 -2.72
CA TYR A 44 0.87 7.79 -1.29
C TYR A 44 1.50 6.44 -0.97
N LEU A 45 2.62 6.45 -0.29
CA LEU A 45 3.27 5.28 0.26
C LEU A 45 3.20 5.30 1.78
N VAL A 46 2.70 4.22 2.33
CA VAL A 46 2.72 3.92 3.76
C VAL A 46 3.68 2.75 3.99
N VAL A 47 4.64 2.96 4.86
CA VAL A 47 5.63 1.94 5.25
C VAL A 47 5.52 1.71 6.74
N GLY A 48 5.44 0.46 7.17
CA GLY A 48 5.35 0.20 8.60
C GLY A 48 5.63 -1.22 9.04
N SER A 49 5.97 -1.31 10.32
CA SER A 49 6.02 -2.52 11.12
C SER A 49 5.43 -2.22 12.49
N ASP A 50 4.81 -3.22 13.15
CA ASP A 50 4.23 -3.07 14.48
C ASP A 50 3.23 -1.90 14.59
N ALA A 51 2.25 -1.86 13.71
CA ALA A 51 1.34 -0.73 13.60
C ALA A 51 -0.12 -1.18 13.50
N ASP A 52 -1.01 -0.34 14.05
CA ASP A 52 -2.45 -0.38 13.82
C ASP A 52 -2.84 0.90 13.05
N ILE A 53 -3.06 0.76 11.75
CA ILE A 53 -3.16 1.90 10.83
C ILE A 53 -4.54 1.93 10.18
N HIS A 54 -5.22 3.06 10.33
CA HIS A 54 -6.51 3.29 9.70
C HIS A 54 -6.47 4.50 8.78
N ILE A 55 -6.76 4.30 7.50
CA ILE A 55 -6.82 5.38 6.51
C ILE A 55 -8.20 5.41 5.87
N GLU A 56 -8.81 6.58 5.86
CA GLU A 56 -10.01 6.86 5.09
C GLU A 56 -9.71 7.96 4.06
N LEU A 57 -9.92 7.64 2.78
CA LEU A 57 -9.77 8.58 1.67
C LEU A 57 -11.10 8.73 0.95
N PHE A 58 -11.49 9.95 0.62
CA PHE A 58 -12.65 10.19 -0.22
C PHE A 58 -12.46 11.35 -1.20
N THR A 59 -13.09 11.22 -2.35
CA THR A 59 -13.14 12.28 -3.36
C THR A 59 -14.28 13.24 -3.03
N LYS A 60 -14.00 14.54 -3.03
CA LYS A 60 -15.01 15.60 -2.85
C LYS A 60 -15.58 16.12 -4.16
N TRP A 61 -14.85 15.91 -5.25
CA TRP A 61 -15.22 16.36 -6.59
C TRP A 61 -14.72 15.40 -7.66
N SER A 62 -15.06 15.68 -8.90
CA SER A 62 -14.65 14.90 -10.07
C SER A 62 -13.19 15.13 -10.49
N HIS A 63 -12.68 14.29 -11.39
CA HIS A 63 -11.32 14.32 -11.93
C HIS A 63 -10.22 14.14 -10.88
N CYS A 64 -10.49 13.38 -9.84
CA CYS A 64 -9.49 13.04 -8.81
C CYS A 64 -8.87 11.67 -9.09
N SER A 65 -7.60 11.53 -8.76
CA SER A 65 -6.92 10.25 -8.81
C SER A 65 -6.09 9.98 -7.57
N CYS A 66 -6.04 8.72 -7.13
CA CYS A 66 -5.10 8.30 -6.11
C CYS A 66 -4.44 6.97 -6.47
N THR A 67 -3.15 6.90 -6.17
CA THR A 67 -2.38 5.66 -6.15
C THR A 67 -1.81 5.48 -4.76
N ILE A 68 -2.15 4.37 -4.10
CA ILE A 68 -1.78 4.10 -2.72
C ILE A 68 -1.00 2.80 -2.67
N PHE A 69 0.18 2.86 -2.08
CA PHE A 69 0.98 1.70 -1.75
C PHE A 69 1.11 1.56 -0.24
N TRP A 70 0.90 0.34 0.26
CA TRP A 70 1.24 -0.03 1.63
C TRP A 70 2.30 -1.12 1.59
N LEU A 71 3.44 -0.85 2.21
CA LEU A 71 4.51 -1.83 2.38
C LEU A 71 4.64 -2.18 3.85
N PHE A 72 4.40 -3.44 4.19
CA PHE A 72 4.49 -3.93 5.56
C PHE A 72 5.48 -5.07 5.69
N ILE A 73 6.15 -5.06 6.83
CA ILE A 73 6.84 -6.24 7.34
C ILE A 73 6.17 -6.66 8.65
N SER A 74 5.92 -7.94 8.80
CA SER A 74 5.38 -8.52 10.04
C SER A 74 6.17 -9.76 10.44
N ASP A 75 6.43 -9.88 11.73
CA ASP A 75 7.09 -11.01 12.37
C ASP A 75 6.45 -11.31 13.75
N ALA A 76 7.11 -12.15 14.55
CA ALA A 76 6.64 -12.51 15.89
C ALA A 76 6.50 -11.32 16.85
N LYS A 77 7.29 -10.25 16.65
CA LYS A 77 7.34 -9.08 17.54
C LYS A 77 6.56 -7.89 16.99
N HIS A 78 6.37 -7.84 15.68
CA HIS A 78 5.81 -6.71 14.96
C HIS A 78 4.51 -7.12 14.26
N PRO A 79 3.40 -7.28 15.00
CA PRO A 79 2.08 -7.52 14.39
C PRO A 79 1.61 -6.27 13.66
N VAL A 80 0.91 -6.47 12.55
CA VAL A 80 0.33 -5.36 11.77
C VAL A 80 -1.17 -5.56 11.65
N THR A 81 -1.92 -4.54 12.04
CA THR A 81 -3.36 -4.46 11.80
C THR A 81 -3.72 -3.15 11.15
N GLY A 82 -4.87 -3.10 10.49
CA GLY A 82 -5.33 -1.85 9.94
C GLY A 82 -6.44 -1.95 8.92
N SER A 83 -6.88 -0.79 8.47
CA SER A 83 -7.87 -0.69 7.40
C SER A 83 -7.57 0.48 6.47
N LEU A 84 -7.80 0.24 5.18
CA LEU A 84 -7.82 1.27 4.16
C LEU A 84 -9.19 1.31 3.53
N LYS A 85 -9.87 2.45 3.64
CA LYS A 85 -11.16 2.70 3.02
C LYS A 85 -11.03 3.84 2.02
N VAL A 86 -11.34 3.56 0.76
CA VAL A 86 -11.40 4.57 -0.30
C VAL A 86 -12.82 4.69 -0.81
N SER A 87 -13.36 5.90 -0.78
CA SER A 87 -14.72 6.21 -1.23
C SER A 87 -14.68 7.14 -2.45
N LEU A 88 -15.03 6.60 -3.60
CA LEU A 88 -15.16 7.34 -4.86
C LEU A 88 -16.61 7.83 -4.97
N LYS A 89 -16.80 9.13 -4.72
CA LYS A 89 -18.12 9.76 -4.59
C LYS A 89 -18.50 10.61 -5.79
N HIS A 90 -17.63 10.73 -6.79
CA HIS A 90 -17.81 11.59 -7.95
C HIS A 90 -17.33 10.90 -9.22
N SER A 91 -17.93 11.28 -10.36
CA SER A 91 -17.54 10.77 -11.68
C SER A 91 -16.12 11.18 -12.09
N GLN A 92 -15.54 10.44 -13.02
CA GLN A 92 -14.19 10.69 -13.56
C GLN A 92 -13.12 10.66 -12.45
N THR A 93 -13.26 9.68 -11.55
CA THR A 93 -12.29 9.46 -10.46
C THR A 93 -11.63 8.10 -10.58
N SER A 94 -10.42 7.99 -10.04
CA SER A 94 -9.69 6.73 -10.04
C SER A 94 -8.96 6.46 -8.74
N ALA A 95 -8.94 5.19 -8.33
CA ALA A 95 -8.14 4.69 -7.22
C ALA A 95 -7.41 3.40 -7.63
N ASN A 96 -6.09 3.40 -7.52
CA ASN A 96 -5.27 2.22 -7.63
C ASN A 96 -4.57 1.96 -6.29
N ILE A 97 -4.83 0.80 -5.69
CA ILE A 97 -4.36 0.46 -4.36
C ILE A 97 -3.59 -0.86 -4.43
N GLU A 98 -2.36 -0.86 -3.92
CA GLU A 98 -1.55 -2.06 -3.78
C GLU A 98 -1.04 -2.17 -2.34
N LEU A 99 -1.49 -3.23 -1.65
CA LEU A 99 -1.05 -3.58 -0.30
C LEU A 99 -0.09 -4.75 -0.43
N ILE A 100 1.18 -4.54 -0.05
CA ILE A 100 2.24 -5.55 -0.17
C ILE A 100 2.78 -5.81 1.23
N SER A 101 2.71 -7.07 1.66
CA SER A 101 3.22 -7.49 2.97
C SER A 101 4.29 -8.57 2.85
N PHE A 102 5.30 -8.48 3.70
CA PHE A 102 6.35 -9.49 3.86
C PHE A 102 6.19 -10.15 5.24
N LEU A 103 5.89 -11.46 5.22
CA LEU A 103 5.48 -12.20 6.40
C LEU A 103 6.58 -13.18 6.83
N HIS A 104 7.27 -12.85 7.92
CA HIS A 104 8.31 -13.68 8.52
C HIS A 104 7.73 -14.70 9.50
N ASP A 105 8.59 -15.48 10.15
CA ASP A 105 8.18 -16.48 11.12
C ASP A 105 7.28 -15.87 12.20
N TRP A 106 6.13 -16.52 12.44
CA TRP A 106 5.14 -16.13 13.45
C TRP A 106 4.47 -14.77 13.18
N ALA A 107 4.53 -14.28 11.94
CA ALA A 107 3.87 -13.03 11.57
C ALA A 107 2.37 -13.04 11.84
N LYS A 108 1.86 -11.88 12.24
CA LYS A 108 0.42 -11.64 12.42
C LYS A 108 0.02 -10.42 11.62
N LEU A 109 -0.77 -10.64 10.58
CA LEU A 109 -1.28 -9.57 9.72
C LEU A 109 -2.80 -9.60 9.67
N GLY A 110 -3.45 -8.45 9.93
CA GLY A 110 -4.87 -8.25 9.81
C GLY A 110 -5.20 -6.95 9.10
N ILE A 111 -5.39 -6.97 7.77
CA ILE A 111 -5.67 -5.77 6.98
C ILE A 111 -7.00 -5.93 6.25
N ASP A 112 -7.82 -4.87 6.31
CA ASP A 112 -9.09 -4.74 5.58
C ASP A 112 -8.97 -3.62 4.56
N GLY A 113 -8.75 -3.95 3.28
CA GLY A 113 -8.79 -3.02 2.15
C GLY A 113 -10.21 -2.87 1.59
N SER A 114 -10.66 -1.65 1.31
CA SER A 114 -11.99 -1.46 0.73
C SER A 114 -12.07 -0.28 -0.23
N ILE A 115 -12.80 -0.49 -1.34
CA ILE A 115 -13.20 0.56 -2.27
C ILE A 115 -14.71 0.60 -2.34
N TYR A 116 -15.27 1.81 -2.21
CA TYR A 116 -16.69 2.09 -2.37
C TYR A 116 -16.88 3.04 -3.55
N ILE A 117 -17.75 2.68 -4.47
CA ILE A 117 -18.14 3.49 -5.63
C ILE A 117 -19.62 3.81 -5.48
N ASP A 118 -19.91 5.09 -5.28
CA ASP A 118 -21.28 5.57 -5.03
C ASP A 118 -22.20 5.38 -6.26
N PRO A 119 -23.54 5.45 -6.08
CA PRO A 119 -24.49 5.31 -7.18
C PRO A 119 -24.41 6.45 -8.20
N TYR A 120 -24.83 6.15 -9.44
CA TYR A 120 -25.00 7.12 -10.53
C TYR A 120 -23.72 7.83 -10.98
N LEU A 121 -22.57 7.22 -10.74
CA LEU A 121 -21.28 7.74 -11.20
C LEU A 121 -20.92 7.18 -12.57
N ASP A 122 -20.12 7.94 -13.30
CA ASP A 122 -19.66 7.64 -14.64
C ASP A 122 -18.13 7.76 -14.76
N GLN A 123 -17.51 6.87 -15.55
CA GLN A 123 -16.06 6.85 -15.77
C GLN A 123 -15.24 6.76 -14.47
N VAL A 124 -15.61 5.84 -13.59
CA VAL A 124 -14.89 5.60 -12.34
C VAL A 124 -14.04 4.33 -12.46
N HIS A 125 -12.80 4.39 -11.97
CA HIS A 125 -11.88 3.26 -11.96
C HIS A 125 -11.43 2.93 -10.54
N GLY A 126 -11.63 1.69 -10.10
CA GLY A 126 -11.23 1.22 -8.79
C GLY A 126 -10.46 -0.10 -8.87
N ARG A 127 -9.22 -0.14 -8.42
CA ARG A 127 -8.42 -1.37 -8.32
C ARG A 127 -7.82 -1.51 -6.93
N LEU A 128 -8.02 -2.67 -6.30
CA LEU A 128 -7.42 -3.04 -5.02
C LEU A 128 -6.73 -4.39 -5.17
N LEU A 129 -5.43 -4.43 -4.97
CA LEU A 129 -4.63 -5.64 -4.97
C LEU A 129 -3.92 -5.82 -3.64
N GLU A 130 -4.07 -6.99 -3.02
CA GLU A 130 -3.37 -7.37 -1.81
C GLU A 130 -2.40 -8.51 -2.13
N GLN A 131 -1.11 -8.26 -1.92
CA GLN A 131 -0.03 -9.22 -2.18
C GLN A 131 0.67 -9.57 -0.87
N ASN A 132 0.46 -10.79 -0.40
CA ASN A 132 1.00 -11.27 0.86
C ASN A 132 2.11 -12.28 0.57
N ILE A 133 3.36 -11.89 0.83
CA ILE A 133 4.54 -12.67 0.50
C ILE A 133 5.02 -13.38 1.75
N VAL A 134 4.83 -14.69 1.78
CA VAL A 134 5.20 -15.55 2.91
C VAL A 134 6.69 -15.90 2.82
N LEU A 135 7.46 -15.43 3.78
CA LEU A 135 8.90 -15.67 3.91
C LEU A 135 9.20 -16.71 5.00
N GLY A 136 8.30 -16.85 5.97
CA GLY A 136 8.47 -17.67 7.16
C GLY A 136 7.39 -18.73 7.34
N LYS A 137 7.27 -19.23 8.59
CA LYS A 137 6.30 -20.28 9.00
C LYS A 137 5.39 -19.78 10.11
N ASN A 138 4.31 -20.51 10.36
CA ASN A 138 3.35 -20.22 11.45
C ASN A 138 2.72 -18.82 11.32
N ILE A 139 2.32 -18.45 10.12
CA ILE A 139 1.75 -17.15 9.80
C ILE A 139 0.27 -17.13 10.18
N SER A 140 -0.17 -16.07 10.85
CA SER A 140 -1.58 -15.73 11.06
C SER A 140 -1.95 -14.55 10.14
N LEU A 141 -2.65 -14.83 9.07
CA LEU A 141 -3.02 -13.84 8.06
C LEU A 141 -4.52 -13.73 7.94
N ARG A 142 -5.04 -12.51 8.08
CA ARG A 142 -6.40 -12.15 7.71
C ARG A 142 -6.34 -10.94 6.78
N THR A 143 -6.75 -11.14 5.55
CA THR A 143 -6.86 -10.10 4.55
C THR A 143 -8.22 -10.20 3.89
N LEU A 144 -8.91 -9.08 3.71
CA LEU A 144 -10.28 -9.06 3.21
C LEU A 144 -10.50 -7.86 2.28
N PRO A 145 -10.09 -7.99 1.00
CA PRO A 145 -10.37 -6.94 0.02
C PRO A 145 -11.88 -6.86 -0.24
N LYS A 146 -12.43 -5.67 -0.11
CA LYS A 146 -13.84 -5.38 -0.37
C LYS A 146 -14.00 -4.39 -1.51
N LEU A 147 -14.94 -4.67 -2.38
CA LEU A 147 -15.32 -3.77 -3.47
C LEU A 147 -16.84 -3.65 -3.50
N THR A 148 -17.33 -2.45 -3.24
CA THR A 148 -18.75 -2.12 -3.32
C THR A 148 -18.98 -1.18 -4.49
N VAL A 149 -19.75 -1.62 -5.48
CA VAL A 149 -20.02 -0.88 -6.71
C VAL A 149 -21.50 -0.68 -6.83
N SER A 150 -21.91 0.58 -6.89
CA SER A 150 -23.33 0.97 -7.04
C SER A 150 -23.62 1.73 -8.35
N SER A 151 -22.68 1.76 -9.28
CA SER A 151 -22.77 2.41 -10.60
C SER A 151 -22.51 1.42 -11.73
N HIS A 152 -22.91 1.75 -12.96
CA HIS A 152 -22.83 0.86 -14.12
C HIS A 152 -21.64 1.14 -15.05
N ASN A 153 -21.32 2.40 -15.31
CA ASN A 153 -20.20 2.78 -16.19
C ASN A 153 -18.89 2.94 -15.40
N VAL A 154 -18.42 1.84 -14.84
CA VAL A 154 -17.21 1.80 -14.02
C VAL A 154 -16.35 0.60 -14.37
N THR A 155 -15.06 0.73 -14.14
CA THR A 155 -14.11 -0.40 -14.17
C THR A 155 -13.61 -0.64 -12.76
N ALA A 156 -13.93 -1.81 -12.21
CA ALA A 156 -13.58 -2.11 -10.84
C ALA A 156 -13.07 -3.54 -10.69
N ALA A 157 -11.99 -3.71 -9.95
CA ALA A 157 -11.40 -5.01 -9.68
C ALA A 157 -10.76 -5.05 -8.28
N HIS A 158 -10.85 -6.20 -7.63
CA HIS A 158 -10.08 -6.48 -6.44
C HIS A 158 -9.51 -7.89 -6.47
N GLY A 159 -8.45 -8.12 -5.70
CA GLY A 159 -7.84 -9.43 -5.55
C GLY A 159 -6.94 -9.50 -4.33
N ALA A 160 -6.80 -10.70 -3.78
CA ALA A 160 -5.80 -11.01 -2.78
C ALA A 160 -4.97 -12.19 -3.26
N ASN A 161 -3.67 -12.07 -3.15
CA ASN A 161 -2.73 -13.15 -3.40
C ASN A 161 -1.94 -13.46 -2.13
N ILE A 162 -1.81 -14.74 -1.83
CA ILE A 162 -0.97 -15.25 -0.75
C ILE A 162 0.02 -16.19 -1.41
N ASP A 163 1.25 -15.80 -1.48
CA ASP A 163 2.28 -16.55 -2.20
C ASP A 163 3.56 -16.66 -1.38
N THR A 164 4.33 -17.66 -1.67
CA THR A 164 5.73 -17.75 -1.24
C THR A 164 6.60 -17.06 -2.27
N LEU A 165 7.79 -16.64 -1.87
CA LEU A 165 8.78 -16.19 -2.86
C LEU A 165 8.97 -17.27 -3.92
N ASP A 166 9.00 -16.82 -5.17
CA ASP A 166 9.15 -17.67 -6.36
C ASP A 166 10.31 -18.66 -6.19
N GLN A 167 9.98 -19.94 -6.01
CA GLN A 167 10.95 -20.99 -5.75
C GLN A 167 11.92 -21.19 -6.91
N GLN A 168 11.48 -20.92 -8.14
CA GLN A 168 12.35 -21.02 -9.31
C GLN A 168 13.37 -19.88 -9.33
N LYS A 169 12.94 -18.67 -9.01
CA LYS A 169 13.85 -17.52 -8.86
C LYS A 169 14.82 -17.73 -7.70
N LEU A 170 14.34 -18.22 -6.56
CA LEU A 170 15.22 -18.56 -5.43
C LEU A 170 16.25 -19.61 -5.85
N PHE A 171 15.83 -20.71 -6.45
CA PHE A 171 16.74 -21.75 -6.92
C PHE A 171 17.76 -21.21 -7.92
N TYR A 172 17.33 -20.40 -8.88
CA TYR A 172 18.22 -19.77 -9.86
C TYR A 172 19.29 -18.91 -9.16
N MET A 173 18.91 -18.04 -8.24
CA MET A 173 19.85 -17.18 -7.51
C MET A 173 20.82 -17.98 -6.63
N MET A 174 20.32 -19.01 -5.95
CA MET A 174 21.17 -19.92 -5.16
C MET A 174 22.14 -20.71 -6.04
N SER A 175 21.75 -21.13 -7.24
CA SER A 175 22.66 -21.78 -8.20
C SER A 175 23.76 -20.84 -8.72
N ARG A 176 23.59 -19.53 -8.56
CA ARG A 176 24.59 -18.49 -8.88
C ARG A 176 25.44 -18.11 -7.67
N GLY A 177 25.33 -18.82 -6.55
CA GLY A 177 26.19 -18.67 -5.36
C GLY A 177 25.61 -17.77 -4.26
N LEU A 178 24.37 -17.28 -4.38
CA LEU A 178 23.73 -16.56 -3.30
C LEU A 178 23.21 -17.55 -2.25
N THR A 179 23.28 -17.17 -0.98
CA THR A 179 22.60 -17.90 0.07
C THR A 179 21.06 -17.71 -0.07
N LYS A 180 20.27 -18.56 0.57
CA LYS A 180 18.82 -18.42 0.60
C LYS A 180 18.42 -17.05 1.15
N GLN A 181 19.04 -16.61 2.24
CA GLN A 181 18.76 -15.31 2.85
C GLN A 181 19.07 -14.14 1.91
N GLN A 182 20.24 -14.15 1.27
CA GLN A 182 20.61 -13.13 0.27
C GLN A 182 19.61 -13.09 -0.89
N SER A 183 19.17 -14.26 -1.35
CA SER A 183 18.17 -14.35 -2.43
C SER A 183 16.81 -13.80 -2.00
N GLN A 184 16.39 -14.07 -0.77
CA GLN A 184 15.14 -13.50 -0.21
C GLN A 184 15.23 -11.99 -0.08
N THR A 185 16.32 -11.48 0.48
CA THR A 185 16.56 -10.03 0.60
C THR A 185 16.50 -9.33 -0.76
N LEU A 186 17.18 -9.92 -1.78
CA LEU A 186 17.18 -9.34 -3.12
C LEU A 186 15.77 -9.28 -3.74
N LEU A 187 14.94 -10.30 -3.55
CA LEU A 187 13.56 -10.31 -4.05
C LEU A 187 12.68 -9.29 -3.31
N VAL A 188 12.82 -9.17 -1.99
CA VAL A 188 12.13 -8.14 -1.20
C VAL A 188 12.55 -6.75 -1.66
N THR A 189 13.85 -6.51 -1.84
CA THR A 189 14.40 -5.25 -2.37
C THR A 189 13.78 -4.90 -3.71
N TRP A 190 13.61 -5.87 -4.60
CA TRP A 190 12.97 -5.65 -5.90
C TRP A 190 11.52 -5.14 -5.77
N TYR A 191 10.72 -5.68 -4.85
CA TYR A 191 9.37 -5.18 -4.58
C TYR A 191 9.39 -3.75 -4.04
N ILE A 192 10.33 -3.44 -3.16
CA ILE A 192 10.48 -2.08 -2.61
C ILE A 192 10.84 -1.11 -3.74
N ASP A 193 11.83 -1.45 -4.57
CA ASP A 193 12.26 -0.62 -5.70
C ASP A 193 11.15 -0.43 -6.75
N TYR A 194 10.34 -1.46 -6.99
CA TYR A 194 9.16 -1.35 -7.84
C TYR A 194 8.21 -0.26 -7.33
N VAL A 195 7.88 -0.26 -6.05
CA VAL A 195 7.01 0.77 -5.46
C VAL A 195 7.67 2.15 -5.48
N LEU A 196 8.95 2.24 -5.10
CA LEU A 196 9.68 3.50 -5.08
C LEU A 196 9.83 4.11 -6.48
N GLY A 197 9.80 3.30 -7.53
CA GLY A 197 9.79 3.74 -8.93
C GLY A 197 8.56 4.59 -9.33
N HIS A 198 7.49 4.55 -8.55
CA HIS A 198 6.31 5.40 -8.76
C HIS A 198 6.45 6.82 -8.17
N PHE A 199 7.52 7.06 -7.46
CA PHE A 199 7.78 8.34 -6.80
C PHE A 199 8.93 9.07 -7.49
N THR A 200 8.73 10.35 -7.78
CA THR A 200 9.77 11.23 -8.31
C THR A 200 10.53 11.90 -7.15
N ASP A 201 11.81 12.15 -7.36
CA ASP A 201 12.64 12.97 -6.45
C ASP A 201 12.76 12.44 -4.99
N ILE A 202 12.71 11.12 -4.80
CA ILE A 202 13.04 10.53 -3.49
C ILE A 202 14.55 10.64 -3.27
N SER A 203 14.93 11.24 -2.13
CA SER A 203 16.36 11.30 -1.76
C SER A 203 16.90 9.88 -1.46
N ASP A 204 18.19 9.67 -1.70
CA ASP A 204 18.82 8.37 -1.42
C ASP A 204 18.77 8.02 0.07
N VAL A 205 18.79 9.02 0.95
CA VAL A 205 18.63 8.83 2.40
C VAL A 205 17.29 8.18 2.72
N ASN A 206 16.23 8.66 2.08
CA ASN A 206 14.87 8.12 2.31
C ASN A 206 14.69 6.73 1.73
N LYS A 207 15.25 6.45 0.55
CA LYS A 207 15.27 5.10 -0.01
C LYS A 207 15.98 4.14 0.93
N THR A 208 17.16 4.51 1.42
CA THR A 208 17.93 3.71 2.37
C THR A 208 17.14 3.43 3.66
N GLN A 209 16.45 4.44 4.18
CA GLN A 209 15.63 4.28 5.39
C GLN A 209 14.49 3.27 5.15
N ILE A 210 13.78 3.37 4.04
CA ILE A 210 12.69 2.44 3.69
C ILE A 210 13.22 1.01 3.54
N HIS A 211 14.34 0.84 2.84
CA HIS A 211 15.00 -0.47 2.73
C HIS A 211 15.42 -1.02 4.10
N THR A 212 15.90 -0.18 5.01
CA THR A 212 16.30 -0.60 6.37
C THR A 212 15.10 -1.08 7.19
N ILE A 213 13.96 -0.39 7.10
CA ILE A 213 12.73 -0.74 7.83
C ILE A 213 12.15 -2.06 7.32
N LEU A 214 12.19 -2.28 6.01
CA LEU A 214 11.62 -3.45 5.35
C LEU A 214 12.65 -4.56 5.09
N ALA A 215 13.88 -4.41 5.60
CA ALA A 215 14.89 -5.45 5.46
C ALA A 215 14.49 -6.71 6.25
N PRO A 216 14.59 -7.90 5.62
CA PRO A 216 14.30 -9.17 6.28
C PRO A 216 15.36 -9.58 7.30
#